data_8f1a03237d398afb8a22ca2b15bee912
#
_entry.id   8f1a03237d398afb8a22ca2b15bee912
#
_cell.length_a   1.000
_cell.length_b   1.000
_cell.length_c   1.000
_cell.angle_alpha   90.00
_cell.angle_beta   90.00
_cell.angle_gamma   90.00
#
_symmetry.space_group_name_H-M   'P 1'
#
loop_
_entity.id
_entity.type
_entity.pdbx_description
1 polymer ?
#
loop_
_entity_poly.entity_id
_entity_poly.type
_entity_poly.pdbx_seq_one_letter_code
_entity_poly.pdbx_strand_id
1 'polypeptide(L)'
;MKKTKTTFLLAEICLGILLLFCVHLIFEDEKPQKRVAVIVEKSGDEKWNSFMNGLKQAAGIANIHLIICNTDEIENADEEKNLIYDQLDNQVDAFIVQAAPGRDTIDMLKEIRVQKPMLLVANDALREKEEDHTSKYSDLPVITPDYYRMGYTLAQDLLSRNQNNIQGKTVGIISGFKKTDCTDKCMQGVLDVLSDTGCEIQFDMNITYDMEITQRLKEQQPVDYLIVFDTSALEQVAGMYAQKKESDTKIYGIGNSIKCVYYLDDSVIDGLIAIDGYGMGYQRYRNFKSAEKSSVYD
;
A
#
# COMPACT_ATOMS: atom_id res chain seq x y z
N MET A 1 75.72 -16.18 -11.29
CA MET A 1 75.24 -15.11 -10.38
C MET A 1 74.45 -13.98 -11.04
N LYS A 2 74.61 -13.58 -12.30
CA LYS A 2 73.75 -12.54 -12.93
C LYS A 2 72.29 -12.98 -13.20
N LYS A 3 72.04 -14.23 -13.62
CA LYS A 3 70.69 -14.75 -13.92
C LYS A 3 69.76 -14.79 -12.69
N THR A 4 70.28 -15.09 -11.50
CA THR A 4 69.48 -15.14 -10.26
C THR A 4 69.02 -13.76 -9.75
N LYS A 5 69.84 -12.71 -10.00
CA LYS A 5 69.47 -11.33 -9.66
C LYS A 5 68.32 -10.80 -10.54
N THR A 6 68.38 -11.15 -11.87
CA THR A 6 67.34 -10.71 -12.82
C THR A 6 66.00 -11.42 -12.57
N THR A 7 66.00 -12.71 -12.21
CA THR A 7 64.77 -13.44 -11.84
C THR A 7 64.20 -12.96 -10.54
N PHE A 8 65.02 -12.56 -9.58
CA PHE A 8 64.56 -11.97 -8.32
C PHE A 8 63.90 -10.60 -8.54
N LEU A 9 64.48 -9.74 -9.35
CA LEU A 9 63.97 -8.42 -9.71
C LEU A 9 62.64 -8.53 -10.45
N LEU A 10 62.49 -9.49 -11.38
CA LEU A 10 61.23 -9.78 -12.06
C LEU A 10 60.13 -10.25 -11.10
N ALA A 11 60.47 -11.10 -10.13
CA ALA A 11 59.55 -11.57 -9.13
C ALA A 11 59.05 -10.42 -8.22
N GLU A 12 59.92 -9.49 -7.82
CA GLU A 12 59.54 -8.29 -7.05
C GLU A 12 58.59 -7.37 -7.85
N ILE A 13 58.88 -7.16 -9.13
CA ILE A 13 58.00 -6.35 -10.00
C ILE A 13 56.62 -7.01 -10.16
N CYS A 14 56.60 -8.33 -10.40
CA CYS A 14 55.31 -9.06 -10.49
C CYS A 14 54.52 -8.99 -9.18
N LEU A 15 55.21 -9.11 -8.03
CA LEU A 15 54.56 -9.00 -6.72
C LEU A 15 54.00 -7.59 -6.48
N GLY A 16 54.76 -6.55 -6.89
CA GLY A 16 54.32 -5.16 -6.81
C GLY A 16 53.10 -4.88 -7.67
N ILE A 17 53.07 -5.39 -8.92
CA ILE A 17 51.90 -5.28 -9.81
C ILE A 17 50.70 -6.03 -9.25
N LEU A 18 50.91 -7.24 -8.72
CA LEU A 18 49.83 -8.02 -8.07
C LEU A 18 49.26 -7.28 -6.87
N LEU A 19 50.12 -6.65 -6.08
CA LEU A 19 49.70 -5.89 -4.89
C LEU A 19 48.92 -4.63 -5.29
N LEU A 20 49.36 -3.91 -6.31
CA LEU A 20 48.59 -2.78 -6.88
C LEU A 20 47.27 -3.22 -7.47
N PHE A 21 47.19 -4.37 -8.11
CA PHE A 21 45.97 -4.95 -8.64
C PHE A 21 45.01 -5.36 -7.51
N CYS A 22 45.50 -5.98 -6.43
CA CYS A 22 44.70 -6.29 -5.25
C CYS A 22 44.20 -5.02 -4.56
N VAL A 23 45.05 -3.99 -4.45
CA VAL A 23 44.68 -2.69 -3.90
C VAL A 23 43.59 -2.06 -4.78
N HIS A 24 43.73 -2.10 -6.10
CA HIS A 24 42.74 -1.58 -7.02
C HIS A 24 41.37 -2.32 -6.88
N LEU A 25 41.39 -3.67 -6.74
CA LEU A 25 40.20 -4.46 -6.50
C LEU A 25 39.54 -4.16 -5.14
N ILE A 26 40.34 -3.84 -4.09
CA ILE A 26 39.83 -3.48 -2.76
C ILE A 26 39.24 -2.06 -2.75
N PHE A 27 39.83 -1.16 -3.52
CA PHE A 27 39.42 0.23 -3.66
C PHE A 27 38.66 0.49 -4.96
N GLU A 28 38.25 -0.56 -5.69
CA GLU A 28 37.25 -0.40 -6.76
C GLU A 28 35.99 0.17 -6.10
N ASP A 29 35.75 1.47 -6.37
CA ASP A 29 34.68 2.25 -5.78
C ASP A 29 33.36 1.47 -5.95
N GLU A 30 32.89 0.79 -4.90
CA GLU A 30 31.50 0.41 -4.81
C GLU A 30 30.70 1.70 -4.98
N LYS A 31 30.00 1.83 -6.11
CA LYS A 31 29.13 2.99 -6.33
C LYS A 31 28.30 3.16 -5.06
N PRO A 32 28.33 4.34 -4.42
CA PRO A 32 27.62 4.52 -3.18
C PRO A 32 26.17 4.07 -3.35
N GLN A 33 25.71 3.21 -2.46
CA GLN A 33 24.34 2.70 -2.51
C GLN A 33 23.40 3.90 -2.42
N LYS A 34 22.45 3.98 -3.36
CA LYS A 34 21.37 4.96 -3.24
C LYS A 34 20.59 4.72 -1.94
N ARG A 35 20.23 5.79 -1.27
CA ARG A 35 19.53 5.77 0.00
C ARG A 35 18.10 6.24 -0.22
N VAL A 36 17.14 5.42 0.16
CA VAL A 36 15.70 5.75 0.03
C VAL A 36 15.05 5.74 1.40
N ALA A 37 14.47 6.87 1.81
CA ALA A 37 13.73 6.97 3.06
C ALA A 37 12.26 6.58 2.83
N VAL A 38 11.70 5.82 3.78
CA VAL A 38 10.29 5.44 3.83
C VAL A 38 9.68 6.09 5.07
N ILE A 39 8.71 6.96 4.86
CA ILE A 39 8.00 7.71 5.91
C ILE A 39 6.51 7.36 5.78
N VAL A 40 5.99 6.61 6.72
CA VAL A 40 4.57 6.23 6.80
C VAL A 40 4.13 6.30 8.25
N GLU A 41 2.90 6.70 8.52
CA GLU A 41 2.38 6.74 9.89
C GLU A 41 2.39 5.34 10.52
N LYS A 42 2.68 5.26 11.82
CA LYS A 42 2.69 3.99 12.56
C LYS A 42 3.45 2.91 11.79
N SER A 43 4.68 3.20 11.41
CA SER A 43 5.51 2.34 10.53
C SER A 43 5.71 0.92 11.07
N GLY A 44 5.49 0.68 12.36
CA GLY A 44 5.51 -0.62 13.02
C GLY A 44 4.20 -1.41 12.93
N ASP A 45 3.12 -0.85 12.40
CA ASP A 45 1.83 -1.53 12.30
C ASP A 45 1.86 -2.72 11.34
N GLU A 46 1.07 -3.73 11.65
CA GLU A 46 0.95 -4.95 10.83
C GLU A 46 0.51 -4.65 9.39
N LYS A 47 -0.29 -3.61 9.18
CA LYS A 47 -0.75 -3.17 7.85
C LYS A 47 0.40 -2.90 6.88
N TRP A 48 1.57 -2.47 7.38
CA TRP A 48 2.74 -2.17 6.57
C TRP A 48 3.69 -3.35 6.35
N ASN A 49 3.58 -4.44 7.12
CA ASN A 49 4.53 -5.54 7.09
C ASN A 49 4.72 -6.13 5.69
N SER A 50 3.62 -6.39 5.00
CA SER A 50 3.65 -6.96 3.64
C SER A 50 4.31 -6.00 2.64
N PHE A 51 3.94 -4.72 2.69
CA PHE A 51 4.50 -3.66 1.85
C PHE A 51 6.00 -3.47 2.10
N MET A 52 6.41 -3.37 3.37
CA MET A 52 7.82 -3.22 3.75
C MET A 52 8.67 -4.43 3.34
N ASN A 53 8.13 -5.64 3.41
CA ASN A 53 8.82 -6.84 2.94
C ASN A 53 9.03 -6.80 1.42
N GLY A 54 8.03 -6.37 0.65
CA GLY A 54 8.15 -6.15 -0.79
C GLY A 54 9.22 -5.10 -1.12
N LEU A 55 9.22 -3.97 -0.43
CA LEU A 55 10.23 -2.92 -0.59
C LEU A 55 11.64 -3.41 -0.24
N LYS A 56 11.82 -4.10 0.89
CA LYS A 56 13.13 -4.64 1.30
C LYS A 56 13.69 -5.60 0.26
N GLN A 57 12.86 -6.47 -0.30
CA GLN A 57 13.31 -7.39 -1.34
C GLN A 57 13.68 -6.65 -2.62
N ALA A 58 12.86 -5.70 -3.07
CA ALA A 58 13.17 -4.90 -4.26
C ALA A 58 14.43 -4.05 -4.09
N ALA A 59 14.62 -3.44 -2.91
CA ALA A 59 15.81 -2.66 -2.56
C ALA A 59 17.07 -3.53 -2.55
N GLY A 60 16.99 -4.75 -1.99
CA GLY A 60 18.11 -5.71 -1.98
C GLY A 60 18.55 -6.09 -3.39
N ILE A 61 17.60 -6.39 -4.29
CA ILE A 61 17.90 -6.71 -5.71
C ILE A 61 18.50 -5.50 -6.43
N ALA A 62 18.09 -4.29 -6.08
CA ALA A 62 18.54 -3.06 -6.71
C ALA A 62 19.83 -2.49 -6.11
N ASN A 63 20.38 -3.11 -5.08
CA ASN A 63 21.50 -2.62 -4.27
C ASN A 63 21.25 -1.21 -3.72
N ILE A 64 20.10 -1.04 -3.02
CA ILE A 64 19.66 0.22 -2.44
C ILE A 64 19.57 0.08 -0.93
N HIS A 65 20.05 1.11 -0.23
CA HIS A 65 19.92 1.21 1.20
C HIS A 65 18.55 1.82 1.57
N LEU A 66 17.65 1.00 2.13
CA LEU A 66 16.32 1.41 2.54
C LEU A 66 16.36 1.88 4.00
N ILE A 67 15.93 3.11 4.26
CA ILE A 67 15.83 3.71 5.58
C ILE A 67 14.34 3.77 5.94
N ILE A 68 13.88 2.91 6.83
CA ILE A 68 12.50 2.95 7.32
C ILE A 68 12.49 3.83 8.55
N CYS A 69 11.84 5.00 8.46
CA CYS A 69 11.69 5.89 9.60
C CYS A 69 10.73 5.26 10.60
N ASN A 70 11.15 5.20 11.86
CA ASN A 70 10.27 4.76 12.93
C ASN A 70 9.37 5.93 13.33
N THR A 71 8.08 5.82 13.02
CA THR A 71 7.09 6.87 13.20
C THR A 71 5.92 6.34 14.01
N ASP A 72 5.38 7.23 14.84
CA ASP A 72 4.04 7.11 15.40
C ASP A 72 3.00 7.73 14.46
N GLU A 73 1.89 8.23 14.97
CA GLU A 73 0.91 8.99 14.22
C GLU A 73 1.55 10.29 13.69
N ILE A 74 1.34 10.62 12.42
CA ILE A 74 1.78 11.86 11.80
C ILE A 74 0.53 12.72 11.63
N GLU A 75 0.39 13.74 12.47
CA GLU A 75 -0.87 14.47 12.61
C GLU A 75 -1.06 15.56 11.54
N ASN A 76 0.04 16.09 10.99
CA ASN A 76 -0.02 17.25 10.11
C ASN A 76 1.21 17.40 9.19
N ALA A 77 1.11 18.34 8.25
CA ALA A 77 2.15 18.63 7.27
C ALA A 77 3.49 19.09 7.89
N ASP A 78 3.47 19.80 9.01
CA ASP A 78 4.68 20.31 9.64
C ASP A 78 5.50 19.18 10.28
N GLU A 79 4.85 18.21 10.91
CA GLU A 79 5.51 17.02 11.45
C GLU A 79 6.13 16.19 10.33
N GLU A 80 5.38 15.94 9.26
CA GLU A 80 5.88 15.21 8.09
C GLU A 80 7.06 15.93 7.45
N LYS A 81 6.97 17.25 7.32
CA LYS A 81 8.04 18.10 6.80
C LYS A 81 9.33 17.94 7.62
N ASN A 82 9.24 17.98 8.94
CA ASN A 82 10.39 17.81 9.81
C ASN A 82 11.04 16.43 9.61
N LEU A 83 10.24 15.35 9.56
CA LEU A 83 10.74 14.00 9.28
C LEU A 83 11.47 13.91 7.92
N ILE A 84 10.93 14.56 6.89
CA ILE A 84 11.55 14.60 5.57
C ILE A 84 12.86 15.38 5.60
N TYR A 85 12.91 16.56 6.25
CA TYR A 85 14.13 17.36 6.35
C TYR A 85 15.23 16.66 7.14
N ASP A 86 14.91 15.93 8.20
CA ASP A 86 15.87 15.09 8.93
C ASP A 86 16.50 14.04 8.01
N GLN A 87 15.73 13.49 7.06
CA GLN A 87 16.26 12.54 6.10
C GLN A 87 17.04 13.21 4.95
N LEU A 88 16.70 14.46 4.60
CA LEU A 88 17.52 15.24 3.67
C LEU A 88 18.90 15.50 4.25
N ASP A 89 19.00 15.86 5.53
CA ASP A 89 20.27 16.03 6.27
C ASP A 89 21.06 14.70 6.34
N ASN A 90 20.36 13.57 6.38
CA ASN A 90 20.94 12.24 6.27
C ASN A 90 21.34 11.85 4.84
N GLN A 91 21.27 12.77 3.87
CA GLN A 91 21.69 12.61 2.47
C GLN A 91 20.96 11.46 1.74
N VAL A 92 19.66 11.33 1.93
CA VAL A 92 18.85 10.40 1.14
C VAL A 92 18.70 10.87 -0.31
N ASP A 93 18.56 9.93 -1.23
CA ASP A 93 18.44 10.19 -2.67
C ASP A 93 17.00 10.28 -3.13
N ALA A 94 16.07 9.64 -2.41
CA ALA A 94 14.65 9.62 -2.75
C ALA A 94 13.77 9.28 -1.55
N PHE A 95 12.47 9.53 -1.69
CA PHE A 95 11.47 9.31 -0.66
C PHE A 95 10.33 8.41 -1.12
N ILE A 96 9.81 7.58 -0.20
CA ILE A 96 8.53 6.91 -0.27
C ILE A 96 7.72 7.39 0.92
N VAL A 97 6.60 8.09 0.69
CA VAL A 97 5.89 8.84 1.73
C VAL A 97 4.40 8.49 1.70
N GLN A 98 3.83 8.22 2.85
CA GLN A 98 2.39 8.31 3.04
C GLN A 98 2.09 9.73 3.51
N ALA A 99 1.41 10.52 2.69
CA ALA A 99 1.17 11.93 3.01
C ALA A 99 0.32 12.09 4.29
N ALA A 100 0.76 12.98 5.16
CA ALA A 100 0.04 13.36 6.37
C ALA A 100 -1.33 13.99 6.06
N PRO A 101 -2.30 13.95 6.98
CA PRO A 101 -3.57 14.65 6.82
C PRO A 101 -3.35 16.16 6.75
N GLY A 102 -4.15 16.85 5.94
CA GLY A 102 -4.15 18.31 5.86
C GLY A 102 -4.02 18.85 4.43
N ARG A 103 -4.53 20.08 4.23
CA ARG A 103 -4.60 20.71 2.91
C ARG A 103 -3.23 21.12 2.39
N ASP A 104 -2.34 21.55 3.29
CA ASP A 104 -1.03 22.09 2.94
C ASP A 104 0.01 21.01 2.62
N THR A 105 -0.29 19.75 2.98
CA THR A 105 0.63 18.61 2.82
C THR A 105 1.06 18.41 1.38
N ILE A 106 0.14 18.47 0.43
CA ILE A 106 0.47 18.24 -0.99
C ILE A 106 1.36 19.34 -1.55
N ASP A 107 1.10 20.57 -1.21
CA ASP A 107 1.91 21.70 -1.70
C ASP A 107 3.32 21.60 -1.09
N MET A 108 3.43 21.26 0.19
CA MET A 108 4.71 20.98 0.85
C MET A 108 5.49 19.84 0.16
N LEU A 109 4.82 18.71 -0.12
CA LEU A 109 5.45 17.56 -0.78
C LEU A 109 5.88 17.88 -2.21
N LYS A 110 5.13 18.71 -2.95
CA LYS A 110 5.51 19.20 -4.28
C LYS A 110 6.77 20.05 -4.25
N GLU A 111 6.90 20.94 -3.27
CA GLU A 111 8.10 21.75 -3.08
C GLU A 111 9.34 20.87 -2.82
N ILE A 112 9.22 19.85 -1.98
CA ILE A 112 10.32 18.95 -1.67
C ILE A 112 10.67 18.07 -2.87
N ARG A 113 9.69 17.61 -3.63
CA ARG A 113 9.92 16.80 -4.85
C ARG A 113 10.83 17.46 -5.86
N VAL A 114 10.84 18.79 -5.94
CA VAL A 114 11.77 19.53 -6.83
C VAL A 114 13.24 19.24 -6.48
N GLN A 115 13.51 18.94 -5.21
CA GLN A 115 14.86 18.66 -4.71
C GLN A 115 15.23 17.18 -4.80
N LYS A 116 14.30 16.29 -4.50
CA LYS A 116 14.50 14.83 -4.45
C LYS A 116 13.29 14.08 -5.00
N PRO A 117 13.51 13.01 -5.78
CA PRO A 117 12.43 12.13 -6.24
C PRO A 117 11.58 11.62 -5.08
N MET A 118 10.27 11.65 -5.28
CA MET A 118 9.28 11.25 -4.28
C MET A 118 8.20 10.37 -4.88
N LEU A 119 7.78 9.37 -4.12
CA LEU A 119 6.71 8.45 -4.45
C LEU A 119 5.72 8.41 -3.28
N LEU A 120 4.46 8.69 -3.52
CA LEU A 120 3.42 8.57 -2.50
C LEU A 120 2.87 7.15 -2.42
N VAL A 121 2.47 6.74 -1.22
CA VAL A 121 1.88 5.42 -0.93
C VAL A 121 0.56 5.58 -0.20
N ALA A 122 -0.44 4.80 -0.63
CA ALA A 122 -1.73 4.61 0.03
C ALA A 122 -2.31 5.91 0.65
N ASN A 123 -2.93 6.73 -0.17
CA ASN A 123 -3.24 8.09 0.22
C ASN A 123 -4.72 8.29 0.55
N ASP A 124 -5.21 7.65 1.60
CA ASP A 124 -6.58 7.84 2.08
C ASP A 124 -6.75 9.16 2.86
N ALA A 125 -5.64 9.69 3.41
CA ALA A 125 -5.66 10.85 4.29
C ALA A 125 -5.87 12.20 3.57
N LEU A 126 -5.57 12.29 2.27
CA LEU A 126 -5.65 13.54 1.51
C LEU A 126 -7.03 13.85 0.94
N ARG A 127 -8.04 13.04 1.26
CA ARG A 127 -9.34 13.08 0.59
C ARG A 127 -10.49 13.55 1.47
N GLU A 128 -10.26 14.58 2.25
CA GLU A 128 -11.39 15.42 2.65
C GLU A 128 -11.92 16.12 1.40
N LYS A 129 -13.20 15.87 1.10
CA LYS A 129 -13.90 16.42 -0.06
C LYS A 129 -13.66 17.92 -0.22
N GLU A 130 -12.87 18.29 -1.22
CA GLU A 130 -13.02 19.56 -1.89
C GLU A 130 -13.51 19.28 -3.32
N GLU A 131 -14.53 20.03 -3.75
CA GLU A 131 -15.27 19.86 -5.00
C GLU A 131 -14.45 20.09 -6.29
N ASP A 132 -13.15 20.29 -6.19
CA ASP A 132 -12.26 20.55 -7.33
C ASP A 132 -11.07 19.58 -7.38
N HIS A 133 -11.34 18.32 -7.74
CA HIS A 133 -10.47 17.18 -7.50
C HIS A 133 -9.47 16.82 -8.61
N THR A 134 -9.48 17.49 -9.74
CA THR A 134 -8.80 16.96 -10.92
C THR A 134 -7.36 17.43 -11.11
N SER A 135 -6.89 18.49 -10.45
CA SER A 135 -5.61 19.10 -10.81
C SER A 135 -4.49 18.99 -9.78
N LYS A 136 -4.78 18.87 -8.49
CA LYS A 136 -3.73 19.00 -7.45
C LYS A 136 -2.83 17.77 -7.27
N TYR A 137 -3.32 16.57 -7.60
CA TYR A 137 -2.57 15.31 -7.38
C TYR A 137 -1.88 14.75 -8.62
N SER A 138 -2.18 15.27 -9.81
CA SER A 138 -1.72 14.72 -11.09
C SER A 138 -0.19 14.67 -11.23
N ASP A 139 0.53 15.47 -10.46
CA ASP A 139 1.97 15.64 -10.62
C ASP A 139 2.82 14.78 -9.68
N LEU A 140 2.24 14.19 -8.64
CA LEU A 140 2.95 13.30 -7.72
C LEU A 140 2.65 11.83 -8.06
N PRO A 141 3.67 11.00 -8.31
CA PRO A 141 3.44 9.58 -8.53
C PRO A 141 2.91 8.93 -7.25
N VAL A 142 1.80 8.19 -7.36
CA VAL A 142 1.12 7.53 -6.22
C VAL A 142 1.04 6.03 -6.44
N ILE A 143 1.35 5.26 -5.40
CA ILE A 143 1.04 3.84 -5.32
C ILE A 143 -0.26 3.68 -4.53
N THR A 144 -1.29 3.20 -5.18
CA THR A 144 -2.59 2.92 -4.56
C THR A 144 -3.16 1.61 -5.11
N PRO A 145 -3.93 0.84 -4.32
CA PRO A 145 -4.72 -0.25 -4.84
C PRO A 145 -5.72 0.22 -5.90
N ASP A 146 -6.07 -0.66 -6.81
CA ASP A 146 -7.18 -0.41 -7.74
C ASP A 146 -8.51 -0.69 -7.02
N TYR A 147 -8.99 0.29 -6.27
CA TYR A 147 -10.20 0.18 -5.45
C TYR A 147 -11.45 -0.13 -6.28
N TYR A 148 -11.58 0.45 -7.48
CA TYR A 148 -12.68 0.10 -8.37
C TYR A 148 -12.66 -1.40 -8.72
N ARG A 149 -11.50 -1.89 -9.13
CA ARG A 149 -11.33 -3.30 -9.48
C ARG A 149 -11.54 -4.23 -8.28
N MET A 150 -11.18 -3.79 -7.07
CA MET A 150 -11.45 -4.57 -5.85
C MET A 150 -12.95 -4.73 -5.62
N GLY A 151 -13.72 -3.64 -5.67
CA GLY A 151 -15.17 -3.70 -5.56
C GLY A 151 -15.82 -4.52 -6.67
N TYR A 152 -15.40 -4.30 -7.91
CA TYR A 152 -15.85 -5.06 -9.07
C TYR A 152 -15.59 -6.57 -8.90
N THR A 153 -14.38 -6.96 -8.51
CA THR A 153 -14.01 -8.37 -8.33
C THR A 153 -14.77 -9.01 -7.18
N LEU A 154 -15.01 -8.28 -6.08
CA LEU A 154 -15.78 -8.77 -4.95
C LEU A 154 -17.22 -9.09 -5.35
N ALA A 155 -17.87 -8.19 -6.10
CA ALA A 155 -19.22 -8.41 -6.60
C ALA A 155 -19.28 -9.52 -7.67
N GLN A 156 -18.27 -9.65 -8.51
CA GLN A 156 -18.15 -10.77 -9.45
C GLN A 156 -18.01 -12.12 -8.71
N ASP A 157 -17.23 -12.17 -7.63
CA ASP A 157 -17.09 -13.37 -6.80
C ASP A 157 -18.44 -13.74 -6.16
N LEU A 158 -19.16 -12.73 -5.63
CA LEU A 158 -20.51 -12.90 -5.10
C LEU A 158 -21.45 -13.51 -6.16
N LEU A 159 -21.49 -12.97 -7.37
CA LEU A 159 -22.31 -13.49 -8.45
C LEU A 159 -21.94 -14.93 -8.83
N SER A 160 -20.65 -15.18 -9.02
CA SER A 160 -20.17 -16.49 -9.48
C SER A 160 -20.52 -17.61 -8.50
N ARG A 161 -20.37 -17.35 -7.20
CA ARG A 161 -20.72 -18.30 -6.12
C ARG A 161 -22.22 -18.51 -5.97
N ASN A 162 -23.04 -17.60 -6.51
CA ASN A 162 -24.51 -17.70 -6.50
C ASN A 162 -25.09 -17.98 -7.89
N GLN A 163 -24.35 -18.72 -8.75
CA GLN A 163 -24.76 -19.17 -10.08
C GLN A 163 -25.16 -18.02 -11.02
N ASN A 164 -24.59 -16.84 -10.80
CA ASN A 164 -24.91 -15.57 -11.49
C ASN A 164 -26.41 -15.17 -11.41
N ASN A 165 -27.10 -15.61 -10.40
CA ASN A 165 -28.52 -15.30 -10.21
C ASN A 165 -28.79 -14.84 -8.76
N ILE A 166 -28.98 -13.54 -8.62
CA ILE A 166 -29.34 -12.89 -7.35
C ILE A 166 -30.59 -12.01 -7.52
N GLN A 167 -31.40 -12.29 -8.56
CA GLN A 167 -32.63 -11.54 -8.80
C GLN A 167 -33.58 -11.62 -7.60
N GLY A 168 -34.08 -10.47 -7.15
CA GLY A 168 -34.98 -10.35 -6.00
C GLY A 168 -34.27 -10.59 -4.65
N LYS A 169 -32.96 -10.70 -4.63
CA LYS A 169 -32.15 -10.77 -3.41
C LYS A 169 -31.81 -9.37 -2.89
N THR A 170 -31.57 -9.28 -1.59
CA THR A 170 -31.26 -8.03 -0.90
C THR A 170 -29.79 -7.94 -0.55
N VAL A 171 -29.19 -6.75 -0.74
CA VAL A 171 -27.79 -6.45 -0.45
C VAL A 171 -27.71 -5.30 0.53
N GLY A 172 -26.98 -5.49 1.64
CA GLY A 172 -26.53 -4.42 2.52
C GLY A 172 -25.08 -4.08 2.24
N ILE A 173 -24.74 -2.80 2.26
CA ILE A 173 -23.35 -2.35 2.09
C ILE A 173 -22.91 -1.59 3.33
N ILE A 174 -21.70 -1.91 3.83
CA ILE A 174 -21.05 -1.20 4.92
C ILE A 174 -19.75 -0.60 4.35
N SER A 175 -19.77 0.73 4.19
CA SER A 175 -18.60 1.49 3.78
C SER A 175 -17.71 1.80 4.97
N GLY A 176 -16.41 2.10 4.74
CA GLY A 176 -15.45 2.41 5.81
C GLY A 176 -15.77 3.69 6.58
N PHE A 177 -14.95 3.98 7.59
CA PHE A 177 -15.12 5.08 8.55
C PHE A 177 -15.25 6.49 7.94
N LYS A 178 -14.82 6.67 6.70
CA LYS A 178 -15.00 7.94 5.97
C LYS A 178 -15.45 7.62 4.55
N LYS A 179 -16.33 8.47 4.04
CA LYS A 179 -16.65 8.47 2.62
C LYS A 179 -15.45 9.04 1.87
N THR A 180 -14.58 8.15 1.40
CA THR A 180 -13.37 8.48 0.66
C THR A 180 -13.55 8.13 -0.81
N ASP A 181 -12.74 8.69 -1.69
CA ASP A 181 -12.70 8.24 -3.10
C ASP A 181 -12.44 6.73 -3.22
N CYS A 182 -11.74 6.13 -2.25
CA CYS A 182 -11.46 4.71 -2.23
C CYS A 182 -12.73 3.90 -2.03
N THR A 183 -13.53 4.29 -1.04
CA THR A 183 -14.86 3.68 -0.79
C THR A 183 -15.83 3.97 -1.92
N ASP A 184 -15.83 5.20 -2.48
CA ASP A 184 -16.68 5.55 -3.62
C ASP A 184 -16.30 4.73 -4.88
N LYS A 185 -15.00 4.50 -5.13
CA LYS A 185 -14.53 3.63 -6.22
C LYS A 185 -14.88 2.16 -6.00
N CYS A 186 -14.72 1.64 -4.78
CA CYS A 186 -15.17 0.29 -4.43
C CYS A 186 -16.68 0.15 -4.66
N MET A 187 -17.44 1.11 -4.15
CA MET A 187 -18.89 1.16 -4.34
C MET A 187 -19.27 1.16 -5.81
N GLN A 188 -18.64 2.03 -6.62
CA GLN A 188 -18.88 2.07 -8.07
C GLN A 188 -18.60 0.71 -8.71
N GLY A 189 -17.46 0.06 -8.39
CA GLY A 189 -17.13 -1.26 -8.89
C GLY A 189 -18.18 -2.31 -8.54
N VAL A 190 -18.72 -2.28 -7.32
CA VAL A 190 -19.81 -3.17 -6.89
C VAL A 190 -21.09 -2.87 -7.65
N LEU A 191 -21.48 -1.59 -7.74
CA LEU A 191 -22.72 -1.19 -8.40
C LEU A 191 -22.72 -1.52 -9.90
N ASP A 192 -21.58 -1.35 -10.59
CA ASP A 192 -21.46 -1.69 -12.01
C ASP A 192 -21.68 -3.17 -12.29
N VAL A 193 -21.38 -4.04 -11.31
CA VAL A 193 -21.64 -5.48 -11.42
C VAL A 193 -23.10 -5.82 -11.03
N LEU A 194 -23.64 -5.16 -10.02
CA LEU A 194 -24.95 -5.53 -9.45
C LEU A 194 -26.13 -4.88 -10.16
N SER A 195 -25.93 -3.76 -10.88
CA SER A 195 -27.00 -2.95 -11.48
C SER A 195 -27.97 -3.74 -12.37
N ASP A 196 -27.46 -4.70 -13.13
CA ASP A 196 -28.27 -5.47 -14.11
C ASP A 196 -28.75 -6.82 -13.56
N THR A 197 -28.52 -7.11 -12.28
CA THR A 197 -28.83 -8.42 -11.69
C THR A 197 -30.24 -8.53 -11.14
N GLY A 198 -30.94 -7.42 -10.97
CA GLY A 198 -32.28 -7.36 -10.35
C GLY A 198 -32.25 -7.58 -8.83
N CYS A 199 -31.10 -7.45 -8.18
CA CYS A 199 -31.02 -7.37 -6.71
C CYS A 199 -31.42 -5.97 -6.21
N GLU A 200 -31.77 -5.88 -4.93
CA GLU A 200 -32.11 -4.63 -4.27
C GLU A 200 -31.03 -4.25 -3.24
N ILE A 201 -30.48 -3.04 -3.35
CA ILE A 201 -29.62 -2.50 -2.30
C ILE A 201 -30.50 -1.93 -1.20
N GLN A 202 -30.63 -2.67 -0.10
CA GLN A 202 -31.53 -2.35 0.98
C GLN A 202 -31.01 -1.24 1.88
N PHE A 203 -29.70 -1.17 2.10
CA PHE A 203 -29.03 -0.09 2.82
C PHE A 203 -27.57 0.09 2.38
N ASP A 204 -27.08 1.32 2.50
CA ASP A 204 -25.68 1.71 2.47
C ASP A 204 -25.34 2.44 3.77
N MET A 205 -24.49 1.86 4.60
CA MET A 205 -24.15 2.35 5.92
C MET A 205 -22.70 2.81 5.96
N ASN A 206 -22.49 4.12 6.16
CA ASN A 206 -21.19 4.67 6.49
C ASN A 206 -20.90 4.51 7.98
N ILE A 207 -19.70 4.06 8.32
CA ILE A 207 -19.26 3.87 9.70
C ILE A 207 -18.65 5.17 10.21
N THR A 208 -18.93 5.52 11.47
CA THR A 208 -18.25 6.59 12.21
C THR A 208 -17.48 5.99 13.38
N TYR A 209 -16.40 6.66 13.82
CA TYR A 209 -15.55 6.15 14.92
C TYR A 209 -16.29 5.85 16.21
N ASP A 210 -17.39 6.58 16.49
CA ASP A 210 -18.21 6.41 17.68
C ASP A 210 -19.35 5.40 17.50
N MET A 211 -19.39 4.72 16.34
CA MET A 211 -20.51 3.83 16.00
C MET A 211 -20.19 2.40 16.38
N GLU A 212 -21.07 1.81 17.17
CA GLU A 212 -21.08 0.36 17.38
C GLU A 212 -21.77 -0.32 16.19
N ILE A 213 -20.96 -0.79 15.21
CA ILE A 213 -21.44 -1.40 13.95
C ILE A 213 -22.46 -2.49 14.22
N THR A 214 -22.19 -3.34 15.21
CA THR A 214 -23.05 -4.46 15.57
C THR A 214 -24.42 -4.02 16.06
N GLN A 215 -24.50 -2.88 16.75
CA GLN A 215 -25.79 -2.32 17.18
C GLN A 215 -26.57 -1.75 16.00
N ARG A 216 -25.92 -0.96 15.16
CA ARG A 216 -26.56 -0.38 13.97
C ARG A 216 -27.04 -1.45 12.99
N LEU A 217 -26.24 -2.51 12.81
CA LEU A 217 -26.63 -3.60 11.93
C LEU A 217 -27.86 -4.39 12.46
N LYS A 218 -28.04 -4.45 13.79
CA LYS A 218 -29.26 -5.03 14.39
C LYS A 218 -30.51 -4.19 14.15
N GLU A 219 -30.37 -2.89 13.91
CA GLU A 219 -31.47 -1.97 13.58
C GLU A 219 -31.88 -2.09 12.11
N GLN A 220 -31.05 -2.66 11.25
CA GLN A 220 -31.37 -2.92 9.85
C GLN A 220 -32.15 -4.21 9.69
N GLN A 221 -32.95 -4.28 8.63
CA GLN A 221 -33.57 -5.54 8.24
C GLN A 221 -32.51 -6.53 7.75
N PRO A 222 -32.65 -7.84 8.01
CA PRO A 222 -31.77 -8.85 7.49
C PRO A 222 -31.68 -8.80 5.96
N VAL A 223 -30.48 -9.01 5.42
CA VAL A 223 -30.21 -9.05 3.99
C VAL A 223 -29.66 -10.41 3.59
N ASP A 224 -29.82 -10.77 2.30
CA ASP A 224 -29.24 -12.01 1.77
C ASP A 224 -27.71 -11.92 1.66
N TYR A 225 -27.21 -10.73 1.28
CA TYR A 225 -25.77 -10.47 1.11
C TYR A 225 -25.35 -9.21 1.85
N LEU A 226 -24.20 -9.28 2.50
CA LEU A 226 -23.58 -8.14 3.17
C LEU A 226 -22.20 -7.90 2.59
N ILE A 227 -21.96 -6.70 2.07
CA ILE A 227 -20.68 -6.28 1.50
C ILE A 227 -20.03 -5.26 2.43
N VAL A 228 -18.77 -5.50 2.82
CA VAL A 228 -18.05 -4.65 3.80
C VAL A 228 -16.71 -4.21 3.22
N PHE A 229 -16.45 -2.90 3.16
CA PHE A 229 -15.24 -2.34 2.54
C PHE A 229 -14.10 -2.02 3.52
N ASP A 230 -14.30 -2.23 4.81
CA ASP A 230 -13.32 -1.90 5.85
C ASP A 230 -12.94 -3.15 6.66
N THR A 231 -11.63 -3.35 6.87
CA THR A 231 -11.09 -4.52 7.59
C THR A 231 -11.63 -4.63 9.01
N SER A 232 -11.65 -3.52 9.77
CA SER A 232 -12.09 -3.52 11.17
C SER A 232 -13.60 -3.75 11.28
N ALA A 233 -14.36 -3.16 10.35
CA ALA A 233 -15.79 -3.40 10.23
C ALA A 233 -16.10 -4.85 9.89
N LEU A 234 -15.36 -5.42 8.92
CA LEU A 234 -15.52 -6.81 8.52
C LEU A 234 -15.25 -7.77 9.67
N GLU A 235 -14.22 -7.51 10.47
CA GLU A 235 -13.92 -8.31 11.67
C GLU A 235 -15.05 -8.28 12.70
N GLN A 236 -15.63 -7.09 12.95
CA GLN A 236 -16.73 -6.93 13.90
C GLN A 236 -18.00 -7.62 13.40
N VAL A 237 -18.33 -7.42 12.12
CA VAL A 237 -19.47 -8.07 11.47
C VAL A 237 -19.31 -9.59 11.50
N ALA A 238 -18.19 -10.11 11.03
CA ALA A 238 -17.93 -11.55 11.02
C ALA A 238 -18.00 -12.13 12.45
N GLY A 239 -17.42 -11.44 13.44
CA GLY A 239 -17.49 -11.86 14.84
C GLY A 239 -18.92 -11.93 15.39
N MET A 240 -19.79 -11.01 14.96
CA MET A 240 -21.23 -11.04 15.32
C MET A 240 -21.94 -12.23 14.66
N TYR A 241 -21.68 -12.47 13.37
CA TYR A 241 -22.31 -13.58 12.64
C TYR A 241 -21.79 -14.95 13.06
N ALA A 242 -20.52 -15.08 13.42
CA ALA A 242 -19.95 -16.31 13.99
C ALA A 242 -20.69 -16.78 15.26
N GLN A 243 -21.27 -15.85 16.02
CA GLN A 243 -22.09 -16.17 17.21
C GLN A 243 -23.53 -16.52 16.88
N LYS A 244 -24.02 -16.16 15.69
CA LYS A 244 -25.38 -16.44 15.21
C LYS A 244 -25.40 -17.75 14.42
N LYS A 245 -25.72 -18.87 15.05
CA LYS A 245 -25.71 -20.20 14.42
C LYS A 245 -26.72 -20.40 13.26
N GLU A 246 -27.62 -19.47 12.99
CA GLU A 246 -28.73 -19.62 12.03
C GLU A 246 -28.94 -18.34 11.17
N SER A 247 -27.85 -17.78 10.62
CA SER A 247 -28.00 -16.65 9.68
C SER A 247 -27.73 -17.12 8.26
N ASP A 248 -28.68 -16.93 7.36
CA ASP A 248 -28.53 -17.19 5.93
C ASP A 248 -27.81 -16.06 5.17
N THR A 249 -27.46 -14.94 5.86
CA THR A 249 -26.74 -13.81 5.27
C THR A 249 -25.33 -14.21 4.90
N LYS A 250 -24.97 -14.06 3.64
CA LYS A 250 -23.60 -14.29 3.13
C LYS A 250 -22.77 -13.01 3.20
N ILE A 251 -21.56 -13.12 3.69
CA ILE A 251 -20.66 -11.98 3.96
C ILE A 251 -19.53 -11.93 2.95
N TYR A 252 -19.39 -10.81 2.27
CA TYR A 252 -18.32 -10.50 1.34
C TYR A 252 -17.59 -9.24 1.80
N GLY A 253 -16.27 -9.20 1.74
CA GLY A 253 -15.59 -8.02 2.22
C GLY A 253 -14.17 -7.79 1.68
N ILE A 254 -13.67 -6.59 1.96
CA ILE A 254 -12.29 -6.19 1.72
C ILE A 254 -11.58 -6.15 3.06
N GLY A 255 -10.49 -6.92 3.19
CA GLY A 255 -9.74 -6.97 4.44
C GLY A 255 -8.45 -7.76 4.28
N ASN A 256 -7.44 -7.46 5.10
CA ASN A 256 -6.12 -8.07 5.04
C ASN A 256 -5.59 -8.54 6.41
N SER A 257 -6.46 -8.62 7.41
CA SER A 257 -6.05 -9.12 8.74
C SER A 257 -6.09 -10.65 8.82
N ILE A 258 -5.28 -11.20 9.71
CA ILE A 258 -5.29 -12.64 10.02
C ILE A 258 -6.68 -13.09 10.49
N LYS A 259 -7.40 -12.22 11.19
CA LYS A 259 -8.74 -12.52 11.70
C LYS A 259 -9.78 -12.61 10.58
N CYS A 260 -9.68 -11.77 9.54
CA CYS A 260 -10.52 -11.91 8.33
C CYS A 260 -10.25 -13.24 7.62
N VAL A 261 -8.97 -13.66 7.50
CA VAL A 261 -8.60 -14.95 6.92
C VAL A 261 -9.15 -16.10 7.76
N TYR A 262 -9.05 -16.03 9.08
CA TYR A 262 -9.64 -17.02 9.98
C TYR A 262 -11.16 -17.17 9.76
N TYR A 263 -11.90 -16.07 9.66
CA TYR A 263 -13.34 -16.12 9.40
C TYR A 263 -13.70 -16.61 8.00
N LEU A 264 -12.82 -16.42 7.01
CA LEU A 264 -12.97 -17.01 5.70
C LEU A 264 -12.81 -18.54 5.74
N ASP A 265 -11.77 -19.03 6.44
CA ASP A 265 -11.49 -20.46 6.62
C ASP A 265 -12.60 -21.15 7.42
N ASP A 266 -13.19 -20.45 8.41
CA ASP A 266 -14.31 -20.93 9.22
C ASP A 266 -15.67 -20.75 8.51
N SER A 267 -15.68 -20.32 7.25
CA SER A 267 -16.86 -20.12 6.42
C SER A 267 -17.90 -19.12 6.99
N VAL A 268 -17.44 -18.18 7.82
CA VAL A 268 -18.23 -17.04 8.29
C VAL A 268 -18.23 -15.92 7.25
N ILE A 269 -17.10 -15.72 6.57
CA ILE A 269 -16.97 -14.85 5.41
C ILE A 269 -17.01 -15.73 4.17
N ASP A 270 -17.88 -15.42 3.21
CA ASP A 270 -18.05 -16.17 1.96
C ASP A 270 -17.07 -15.74 0.87
N GLY A 271 -16.65 -14.47 0.85
CA GLY A 271 -15.67 -13.93 -0.10
C GLY A 271 -14.84 -12.80 0.49
N LEU A 272 -13.52 -12.86 0.27
CA LEU A 272 -12.58 -11.89 0.80
C LEU A 272 -11.63 -11.40 -0.30
N ILE A 273 -11.53 -10.09 -0.46
CA ILE A 273 -10.50 -9.44 -1.28
C ILE A 273 -9.45 -8.84 -0.36
N ALA A 274 -8.20 -9.21 -0.55
CA ALA A 274 -7.07 -8.65 0.19
C ALA A 274 -6.21 -7.75 -0.70
N ILE A 275 -5.65 -6.69 -0.12
CA ILE A 275 -4.68 -5.83 -0.79
C ILE A 275 -3.34 -6.58 -0.86
N ASP A 276 -2.78 -6.72 -2.08
CA ASP A 276 -1.43 -7.23 -2.28
C ASP A 276 -0.40 -6.16 -1.91
N GLY A 277 -0.21 -5.95 -0.61
CA GLY A 277 0.78 -5.02 -0.10
C GLY A 277 2.21 -5.37 -0.53
N TYR A 278 2.55 -6.67 -0.58
CA TYR A 278 3.86 -7.12 -1.02
C TYR A 278 4.12 -6.76 -2.49
N GLY A 279 3.17 -7.06 -3.38
CA GLY A 279 3.26 -6.69 -4.79
C GLY A 279 3.35 -5.17 -5.00
N MET A 280 2.61 -4.38 -4.19
CA MET A 280 2.71 -2.92 -4.20
C MET A 280 4.12 -2.44 -3.86
N GLY A 281 4.73 -2.98 -2.80
CA GLY A 281 6.11 -2.64 -2.42
C GLY A 281 7.15 -3.10 -3.44
N TYR A 282 7.02 -4.32 -3.96
CA TYR A 282 8.00 -4.93 -4.84
C TYR A 282 7.94 -4.39 -6.28
N GLN A 283 6.77 -4.40 -6.92
CA GLN A 283 6.64 -4.09 -8.36
C GLN A 283 6.76 -2.59 -8.64
N ARG A 284 6.16 -1.75 -7.82
CA ARG A 284 6.14 -0.31 -8.04
C ARG A 284 7.50 0.33 -7.80
N TYR A 285 8.27 -0.20 -6.87
CA TYR A 285 9.64 0.21 -6.69
C TYR A 285 10.49 -0.05 -7.94
N ARG A 286 10.29 -1.17 -8.62
CA ARG A 286 10.95 -1.51 -9.89
C ARG A 286 10.59 -0.52 -11.01
N ASN A 287 9.36 -0.04 -11.04
CA ASN A 287 8.88 0.96 -12.00
C ASN A 287 9.42 2.37 -11.70
N PHE A 288 9.63 2.73 -10.43
CA PHE A 288 10.28 3.97 -10.03
C PHE A 288 11.70 4.08 -10.61
N LYS A 289 12.48 3.01 -10.58
CA LYS A 289 13.81 2.93 -11.19
C LYS A 289 13.79 3.08 -12.72
N SER A 290 12.72 2.68 -13.39
CA SER A 290 12.57 2.84 -14.85
C SER A 290 12.20 4.28 -15.24
N ALA A 291 11.38 4.96 -14.44
CA ALA A 291 11.00 6.36 -14.64
C ALA A 291 12.17 7.33 -14.41
N GLU A 292 13.05 7.03 -13.43
CA GLU A 292 14.28 7.80 -13.19
C GLU A 292 15.24 7.73 -14.39
N LYS A 293 15.29 6.60 -15.09
CA LYS A 293 16.10 6.46 -16.30
C LYS A 293 15.58 7.26 -17.50
N SER A 294 14.26 7.49 -17.59
CA SER A 294 13.68 8.27 -18.68
C SER A 294 13.83 9.77 -18.48
N SER A 295 13.89 10.26 -17.24
CA SER A 295 14.08 11.69 -16.93
C SER A 295 15.51 12.19 -17.06
N VAL A 296 16.48 11.31 -17.30
CA VAL A 296 17.91 11.67 -17.51
C VAL A 296 18.23 11.85 -19.01
N TYR A 297 17.27 11.56 -19.91
CA TYR A 297 17.45 11.65 -21.36
C TYR A 297 16.56 12.69 -22.07
N ASP A 298 15.83 13.53 -21.33
CA ASP A 298 15.16 14.74 -21.80
C ASP A 298 15.83 15.98 -21.12
#